data_ff12df6b8b7eb1f7f150c2def86d23ee
#
_entry.id   ff12df6b8b7eb1f7f150c2def86d23ee
#
_cell.length_a   1.000
_cell.length_b   1.000
_cell.length_c   1.000
_cell.angle_alpha   90.00
_cell.angle_beta   90.00
_cell.angle_gamma   90.00
#
_symmetry.space_group_name_H-M   'P 1'
#
loop_
_entity.id
_entity.type
_entity.pdbx_description
1 polymer ?
#
loop_
_entity_poly.entity_id
_entity_poly.type
_entity_poly.pdbx_seq_one_letter_code
_entity_poly.pdbx_strand_id
1 'polypeptide(L)'
;EYITAEAVKDAGYDDLEAAKEDGTAFVFMGHGTSHTAKVSYSQMQAQMNDLGYDNVFIGTVEGEPEETACEAVIEAVKEAGYKKVVLRPLMVVAGDHANNDMAGDDEDSWKSQFEASGAFDSVDCQIAGLGEIADIQQIYVDHTAAAIAEVGGEETTEVASEEETTEAITEASSEEETTEAASEEETTEAATEKKTLN
;
A
#
# COMPACT_ATOMS: atom_id res chain seq x y z
N GLU A 1 -0.85 12.15 -10.07
CA GLU A 1 -1.17 13.54 -9.69
C GLU A 1 -1.69 13.65 -8.25
N TYR A 2 -2.77 12.95 -7.84
CA TYR A 2 -3.39 13.11 -6.49
C TYR A 2 -2.43 12.87 -5.33
N ILE A 3 -1.67 11.76 -5.34
CA ILE A 3 -0.70 11.47 -4.29
C ILE A 3 0.40 12.54 -4.21
N THR A 4 0.87 13.01 -5.36
CA THR A 4 1.92 14.05 -5.43
C THR A 4 1.40 15.36 -4.85
N ALA A 5 0.18 15.76 -5.22
CA ALA A 5 -0.44 16.98 -4.70
C ALA A 5 -0.62 16.92 -3.17
N GLU A 6 -1.09 15.78 -2.63
CA GLU A 6 -1.25 15.62 -1.20
C GLU A 6 0.10 15.59 -0.47
N ALA A 7 1.12 14.89 -1.04
CA ALA A 7 2.45 14.86 -0.44
C ALA A 7 3.10 16.24 -0.36
N VAL A 8 2.95 17.05 -1.39
CA VAL A 8 3.45 18.43 -1.47
C VAL A 8 2.78 19.31 -0.40
N LYS A 9 1.46 19.22 -0.30
CA LYS A 9 0.66 19.94 0.70
C LYS A 9 1.03 19.53 2.13
N ASP A 10 1.17 18.23 2.41
CA ASP A 10 1.54 17.71 3.72
C ASP A 10 2.98 18.10 4.11
N ALA A 11 3.85 18.31 3.13
CA ALA A 11 5.20 18.86 3.32
C ALA A 11 5.23 20.39 3.51
N GLY A 12 4.08 21.06 3.36
CA GLY A 12 3.94 22.51 3.56
C GLY A 12 4.32 23.37 2.37
N TYR A 13 4.38 22.80 1.17
CA TYR A 13 4.63 23.55 -0.07
C TYR A 13 3.32 23.91 -0.77
N ASP A 14 3.32 25.03 -1.49
CA ASP A 14 2.18 25.49 -2.28
C ASP A 14 1.97 24.60 -3.52
N ASP A 15 3.08 24.18 -4.15
CA ASP A 15 3.07 23.27 -5.30
C ASP A 15 4.40 22.51 -5.43
N LEU A 16 4.46 21.60 -6.40
CA LEU A 16 5.62 20.73 -6.63
C LEU A 16 6.87 21.52 -7.09
N GLU A 17 6.67 22.61 -7.80
CA GLU A 17 7.79 23.45 -8.25
C GLU A 17 8.42 24.21 -7.09
N ALA A 18 7.63 24.72 -6.15
CA ALA A 18 8.14 25.35 -4.93
C ALA A 18 8.97 24.36 -4.09
N ALA A 19 8.53 23.10 -3.99
CA ALA A 19 9.31 22.05 -3.35
C ALA A 19 10.63 21.74 -4.09
N LYS A 20 10.58 21.71 -5.41
CA LYS A 20 11.75 21.50 -6.27
C LYS A 20 12.78 22.64 -6.14
N GLU A 21 12.33 23.89 -6.12
CA GLU A 21 13.18 25.06 -5.90
C GLU A 21 13.84 25.04 -4.50
N ASP A 22 13.16 24.51 -3.50
CA ASP A 22 13.68 24.31 -2.14
C ASP A 22 14.61 23.07 -2.01
N GLY A 23 14.82 22.35 -3.11
CA GLY A 23 15.69 21.18 -3.17
C GLY A 23 15.07 19.91 -2.56
N THR A 24 13.74 19.81 -2.53
CA THR A 24 13.01 18.68 -1.95
C THR A 24 12.58 17.69 -3.02
N ALA A 25 12.92 16.42 -2.81
CA ALA A 25 12.44 15.26 -3.57
C ALA A 25 11.35 14.51 -2.80
N PHE A 26 10.38 14.00 -3.53
CA PHE A 26 9.35 13.08 -3.02
C PHE A 26 9.66 11.68 -3.51
N VAL A 27 9.78 10.74 -2.60
CA VAL A 27 10.03 9.33 -2.89
C VAL A 27 8.79 8.53 -2.50
N PHE A 28 8.12 7.94 -3.47
CA PHE A 28 6.96 7.11 -3.26
C PHE A 28 7.35 5.63 -3.23
N MET A 29 7.18 5.01 -2.08
CA MET A 29 7.57 3.61 -1.83
C MET A 29 6.36 2.67 -2.01
N GLY A 30 6.34 1.92 -3.11
CA GLY A 30 5.41 0.82 -3.37
C GLY A 30 5.89 -0.49 -2.73
N HIS A 31 5.08 -1.53 -2.85
CA HIS A 31 5.46 -2.86 -2.34
C HIS A 31 6.56 -3.50 -3.19
N GLY A 32 6.38 -3.50 -4.50
CA GLY A 32 7.20 -4.29 -5.42
C GLY A 32 6.59 -5.67 -5.69
N THR A 33 7.10 -6.36 -6.68
CA THR A 33 6.68 -7.73 -7.01
C THR A 33 7.64 -8.38 -7.97
N SER A 34 7.92 -9.67 -7.79
CA SER A 34 8.65 -10.50 -8.77
C SER A 34 7.82 -10.86 -10.02
N HIS A 35 6.50 -10.59 -10.00
CA HIS A 35 5.63 -10.79 -11.16
C HIS A 35 5.98 -9.84 -12.31
N THR A 36 5.65 -10.21 -13.56
CA THR A 36 5.88 -9.36 -14.73
C THR A 36 5.21 -7.98 -14.66
N ALA A 37 4.19 -7.82 -13.81
CA ALA A 37 3.54 -6.55 -13.54
C ALA A 37 4.47 -5.51 -12.88
N LYS A 38 5.66 -5.91 -12.40
CA LYS A 38 6.66 -4.98 -11.82
C LYS A 38 7.02 -3.83 -12.76
N VAL A 39 6.88 -4.01 -14.07
CA VAL A 39 7.11 -2.95 -15.07
C VAL A 39 6.22 -1.71 -14.84
N SER A 40 5.11 -1.83 -14.10
CA SER A 40 4.23 -0.70 -13.79
C SER A 40 4.94 0.37 -12.95
N TYR A 41 5.91 0.00 -12.11
CA TYR A 41 6.70 0.96 -11.34
C TYR A 41 7.64 1.78 -12.23
N SER A 42 8.36 1.13 -13.14
CA SER A 42 9.19 1.82 -14.13
C SER A 42 8.36 2.70 -15.07
N GLN A 43 7.17 2.23 -15.48
CA GLN A 43 6.24 3.03 -16.28
C GLN A 43 5.71 4.24 -15.50
N MET A 44 5.46 4.10 -14.20
CA MET A 44 5.05 5.21 -13.34
C MET A 44 6.16 6.26 -13.24
N GLN A 45 7.43 5.84 -13.05
CA GLN A 45 8.56 6.78 -13.05
C GLN A 45 8.67 7.52 -14.39
N ALA A 46 8.55 6.80 -15.51
CA ALA A 46 8.56 7.43 -16.84
C ALA A 46 7.42 8.45 -17.00
N GLN A 47 6.23 8.13 -16.51
CA GLN A 47 5.10 9.05 -16.53
C GLN A 47 5.33 10.29 -15.66
N MET A 48 5.95 10.16 -14.48
CA MET A 48 6.33 11.32 -13.65
C MET A 48 7.28 12.25 -14.41
N ASN A 49 8.29 11.68 -15.07
CA ASN A 49 9.23 12.44 -15.89
C ASN A 49 8.53 13.14 -17.07
N ASP A 50 7.62 12.46 -17.77
CA ASP A 50 6.86 13.04 -18.89
C ASP A 50 5.94 14.18 -18.45
N LEU A 51 5.46 14.17 -17.21
CA LEU A 51 4.69 15.24 -16.58
C LEU A 51 5.56 16.41 -16.09
N GLY A 52 6.87 16.28 -16.16
CA GLY A 52 7.82 17.29 -15.63
C GLY A 52 7.98 17.23 -14.10
N TYR A 53 7.63 16.13 -13.46
CA TYR A 53 7.76 15.92 -12.02
C TYR A 53 9.16 15.37 -11.69
N ASP A 54 10.18 16.16 -12.03
CA ASP A 54 11.60 15.75 -11.95
C ASP A 54 12.07 15.48 -10.51
N ASN A 55 11.35 15.97 -9.50
CA ASN A 55 11.62 15.74 -8.10
C ASN A 55 10.74 14.63 -7.47
N VAL A 56 10.16 13.77 -8.31
CA VAL A 56 9.36 12.61 -7.87
C VAL A 56 10.05 11.31 -8.28
N PHE A 57 10.27 10.43 -7.32
CA PHE A 57 10.97 9.16 -7.51
C PHE A 57 10.07 8.00 -7.02
N ILE A 58 10.13 6.89 -7.75
CA ILE A 58 9.37 5.68 -7.42
C ILE A 58 10.33 4.61 -6.94
N GLY A 59 10.06 4.07 -5.77
CA GLY A 59 10.78 2.95 -5.21
C GLY A 59 9.85 1.82 -4.75
N THR A 60 10.43 0.69 -4.34
CA THR A 60 9.67 -0.46 -3.82
C THR A 60 10.40 -1.15 -2.67
N VAL A 61 9.64 -1.62 -1.68
CA VAL A 61 10.19 -2.39 -0.52
C VAL A 61 10.96 -3.61 -0.98
N GLU A 62 10.38 -4.36 -1.93
CA GLU A 62 10.96 -5.62 -2.44
C GLU A 62 12.17 -5.38 -3.38
N GLY A 63 12.47 -4.14 -3.76
CA GLY A 63 13.53 -3.84 -4.74
C GLY A 63 13.26 -4.46 -6.13
N GLU A 64 12.00 -4.59 -6.49
CA GLU A 64 11.55 -5.19 -7.75
C GLU A 64 10.57 -4.26 -8.48
N PRO A 65 10.98 -3.72 -9.64
CA PRO A 65 12.23 -3.97 -10.38
C PRO A 65 13.49 -3.37 -9.71
N GLU A 66 14.68 -3.83 -10.05
CA GLU A 66 15.95 -3.50 -9.40
C GLU A 66 16.24 -1.99 -9.29
N GLU A 67 15.86 -1.22 -10.30
CA GLU A 67 16.00 0.25 -10.29
C GLU A 67 15.14 0.95 -9.23
N THR A 68 14.19 0.24 -8.59
CA THR A 68 13.32 0.75 -7.53
C THR A 68 13.78 0.35 -6.12
N ALA A 69 14.91 -0.36 -6.00
CA ALA A 69 15.52 -0.69 -4.72
C ALA A 69 15.97 0.57 -3.97
N CYS A 70 15.98 0.53 -2.65
CA CYS A 70 16.31 1.67 -1.81
C CYS A 70 17.62 2.36 -2.22
N GLU A 71 18.68 1.58 -2.39
CA GLU A 71 20.01 2.10 -2.78
C GLU A 71 19.99 2.75 -4.16
N ALA A 72 19.26 2.17 -5.11
CA ALA A 72 19.15 2.74 -6.47
C ALA A 72 18.40 4.08 -6.44
N VAL A 73 17.34 4.18 -5.62
CA VAL A 73 16.58 5.42 -5.45
C VAL A 73 17.41 6.48 -4.73
N ILE A 74 18.19 6.13 -3.70
CA ILE A 74 19.12 7.05 -3.02
C ILE A 74 20.09 7.66 -4.04
N GLU A 75 20.72 6.83 -4.88
CA GLU A 75 21.66 7.33 -5.90
C GLU A 75 20.94 8.21 -6.93
N ALA A 76 19.74 7.85 -7.37
CA ALA A 76 18.97 8.66 -8.33
C ALA A 76 18.62 10.05 -7.76
N VAL A 77 18.15 10.14 -6.53
CA VAL A 77 17.83 11.40 -5.85
C VAL A 77 19.08 12.27 -5.67
N LYS A 78 20.19 11.64 -5.29
CA LYS A 78 21.48 12.28 -5.10
C LYS A 78 22.07 12.83 -6.42
N GLU A 79 22.01 12.03 -7.52
CA GLU A 79 22.44 12.44 -8.86
C GLU A 79 21.59 13.59 -9.40
N ALA A 80 20.29 13.62 -9.09
CA ALA A 80 19.41 14.74 -9.42
C ALA A 80 19.69 16.01 -8.62
N GLY A 81 20.49 15.93 -7.55
CA GLY A 81 20.99 17.07 -6.77
C GLY A 81 20.10 17.54 -5.62
N TYR A 82 19.03 16.81 -5.32
CA TYR A 82 18.15 17.14 -4.20
C TYR A 82 18.84 16.91 -2.85
N LYS A 83 18.46 17.70 -1.84
CA LYS A 83 19.06 17.68 -0.51
C LYS A 83 18.07 17.37 0.60
N LYS A 84 16.79 17.49 0.34
CA LYS A 84 15.70 17.16 1.25
C LYS A 84 14.87 16.05 0.64
N VAL A 85 14.45 15.10 1.45
CA VAL A 85 13.68 13.95 0.99
C VAL A 85 12.43 13.78 1.83
N VAL A 86 11.31 13.55 1.16
CA VAL A 86 10.04 13.16 1.77
C VAL A 86 9.71 11.75 1.29
N LEU A 87 9.70 10.78 2.20
CA LEU A 87 9.28 9.41 1.94
C LEU A 87 7.78 9.27 2.21
N ARG A 88 7.06 8.64 1.29
CA ARG A 88 5.62 8.38 1.45
C ARG A 88 5.25 7.02 0.82
N PRO A 89 4.37 6.22 1.45
CA PRO A 89 3.97 4.94 0.87
C PRO A 89 3.10 5.13 -0.37
N LEU A 90 3.39 4.33 -1.41
CA LEU A 90 2.56 4.15 -2.61
C LEU A 90 1.72 2.88 -2.44
N MET A 91 0.96 2.83 -1.36
CA MET A 91 0.13 1.69 -0.95
C MET A 91 -1.23 2.20 -0.47
N VAL A 92 -2.28 1.41 -0.66
CA VAL A 92 -3.64 1.80 -0.25
C VAL A 92 -3.71 2.05 1.25
N VAL A 93 -3.00 1.25 2.03
CA VAL A 93 -2.93 1.35 3.50
C VAL A 93 -1.48 1.59 3.91
N ALA A 94 -1.25 2.59 4.77
CA ALA A 94 0.04 2.82 5.42
C ALA A 94 0.19 1.84 6.61
N GLY A 95 0.43 0.57 6.29
CA GLY A 95 0.54 -0.53 7.24
C GLY A 95 1.98 -0.77 7.73
N ASP A 96 2.35 -2.04 7.89
CA ASP A 96 3.63 -2.49 8.42
C ASP A 96 4.82 -1.94 7.61
N HIS A 97 4.77 -2.08 6.28
CA HIS A 97 5.82 -1.55 5.40
C HIS A 97 6.03 -0.03 5.54
N ALA A 98 4.98 0.75 5.73
CA ALA A 98 5.11 2.19 5.90
C ALA A 98 5.70 2.57 7.27
N ASN A 99 5.36 1.80 8.31
CA ASN A 99 5.78 2.10 9.67
C ASN A 99 7.17 1.52 10.01
N ASN A 100 7.51 0.36 9.47
CA ASN A 100 8.75 -0.36 9.80
C ASN A 100 9.77 -0.25 8.65
N ASP A 101 9.45 -0.74 7.45
CA ASP A 101 10.43 -0.75 6.34
C ASP A 101 10.71 0.65 5.79
N MET A 102 9.73 1.57 5.81
CA MET A 102 9.95 2.94 5.36
C MET A 102 10.45 3.86 6.48
N ALA A 103 9.68 3.98 7.56
CA ALA A 103 9.87 5.00 8.59
C ALA A 103 10.42 4.47 9.92
N GLY A 104 10.72 3.17 10.01
CA GLY A 104 11.26 2.54 11.22
C GLY A 104 12.65 3.04 11.60
N ASP A 105 13.06 2.66 12.82
CA ASP A 105 14.38 3.03 13.36
C ASP A 105 15.45 1.94 13.11
N ASP A 106 15.07 0.82 12.48
CA ASP A 106 16.01 -0.25 12.14
C ASP A 106 16.97 0.21 11.02
N GLU A 107 18.19 -0.34 10.99
CA GLU A 107 19.23 0.08 10.06
C GLU A 107 18.88 -0.17 8.58
N ASP A 108 17.99 -1.13 8.33
CA ASP A 108 17.49 -1.50 7.01
C ASP A 108 16.23 -0.75 6.58
N SER A 109 15.64 0.10 7.44
CA SER A 109 14.57 0.98 7.03
C SER A 109 15.03 2.00 5.99
N TRP A 110 14.13 2.41 5.10
CA TRP A 110 14.44 3.41 4.08
C TRP A 110 14.93 4.72 4.69
N LYS A 111 14.25 5.22 5.72
CA LYS A 111 14.66 6.43 6.45
C LYS A 111 16.10 6.32 6.94
N SER A 112 16.44 5.22 7.63
CA SER A 112 17.80 5.02 8.15
C SER A 112 18.85 4.92 7.04
N GLN A 113 18.54 4.24 5.94
CA GLN A 113 19.45 4.14 4.78
C GLN A 113 19.66 5.49 4.09
N PHE A 114 18.60 6.28 3.87
CA PHE A 114 18.71 7.65 3.34
C PHE A 114 19.54 8.55 4.25
N GLU A 115 19.30 8.54 5.57
CA GLU A 115 20.09 9.28 6.55
C GLU A 115 21.55 8.82 6.59
N ALA A 116 21.80 7.51 6.60
CA ALA A 116 23.15 6.93 6.63
C ALA A 116 23.97 7.23 5.37
N SER A 117 23.31 7.50 4.23
CA SER A 117 23.98 7.89 2.99
C SER A 117 24.80 9.19 3.13
N GLY A 118 24.42 10.05 4.09
CA GLY A 118 25.03 11.36 4.33
C GLY A 118 24.88 12.35 3.15
N ALA A 119 23.98 12.05 2.20
CA ALA A 119 23.78 12.86 1.00
C ALA A 119 22.71 13.95 1.20
N PHE A 120 21.86 13.80 2.19
CA PHE A 120 20.66 14.61 2.41
C PHE A 120 20.75 15.40 3.72
N ASP A 121 20.20 16.61 3.70
CA ASP A 121 20.13 17.51 4.87
C ASP A 121 18.94 17.16 5.78
N SER A 122 17.85 16.62 5.20
CA SER A 122 16.70 16.07 5.93
C SER A 122 16.05 14.90 5.20
N VAL A 123 15.48 13.98 5.99
CA VAL A 123 14.66 12.85 5.54
C VAL A 123 13.41 12.83 6.39
N ASP A 124 12.27 13.17 5.80
CA ASP A 124 10.99 13.23 6.45
C ASP A 124 10.09 12.09 5.96
N CYS A 125 9.25 11.53 6.83
CA CYS A 125 8.33 10.45 6.51
C CYS A 125 6.88 10.90 6.68
N GLN A 126 6.08 10.70 5.64
CA GLN A 126 4.63 10.88 5.67
C GLN A 126 3.95 9.50 5.70
N ILE A 127 3.46 9.08 6.87
CA ILE A 127 2.80 7.78 7.04
C ILE A 127 1.31 7.95 6.74
N ALA A 128 0.97 8.02 5.45
CA ALA A 128 -0.40 8.17 4.98
C ALA A 128 -0.62 7.36 3.69
N GLY A 129 -1.64 6.50 3.70
CA GLY A 129 -1.96 5.62 2.59
C GLY A 129 -2.75 6.30 1.48
N LEU A 130 -2.74 5.70 0.27
CA LEU A 130 -3.54 6.18 -0.86
C LEU A 130 -5.04 6.20 -0.55
N GLY A 131 -5.51 5.26 0.29
CA GLY A 131 -6.90 5.16 0.72
C GLY A 131 -7.38 6.31 1.60
N GLU A 132 -6.49 7.17 2.07
CA GLU A 132 -6.83 8.38 2.84
C GLU A 132 -7.12 9.59 1.94
N ILE A 133 -6.78 9.52 0.66
CA ILE A 133 -6.95 10.59 -0.32
C ILE A 133 -8.35 10.51 -0.93
N ALA A 134 -9.18 11.55 -0.73
CA ALA A 134 -10.58 11.57 -1.16
C ALA A 134 -10.76 11.34 -2.67
N ASP A 135 -9.90 11.92 -3.50
CA ASP A 135 -9.95 11.74 -4.96
C ASP A 135 -9.64 10.28 -5.36
N ILE A 136 -8.75 9.61 -4.64
CA ILE A 136 -8.46 8.18 -4.87
C ILE A 136 -9.64 7.32 -4.39
N GLN A 137 -10.25 7.63 -3.25
CA GLN A 137 -11.48 6.96 -2.81
C GLN A 137 -12.58 7.09 -3.87
N GLN A 138 -12.73 8.26 -4.48
CA GLN A 138 -13.73 8.50 -5.54
C GLN A 138 -13.48 7.60 -6.76
N ILE A 139 -12.23 7.38 -7.17
CA ILE A 139 -11.90 6.45 -8.27
C ILE A 139 -12.42 5.04 -7.96
N TYR A 140 -12.23 4.53 -6.74
CA TYR A 140 -12.75 3.22 -6.35
C TYR A 140 -14.29 3.16 -6.38
N VAL A 141 -14.94 4.23 -5.93
CA VAL A 141 -16.41 4.35 -5.97
C VAL A 141 -16.91 4.33 -7.42
N ASP A 142 -16.29 5.10 -8.30
CA ASP A 142 -16.69 5.19 -9.71
C ASP A 142 -16.47 3.87 -10.45
N HIS A 143 -15.35 3.19 -10.24
CA HIS A 143 -15.09 1.87 -10.84
C HIS A 143 -16.07 0.82 -10.32
N THR A 144 -16.41 0.85 -9.03
CA THR A 144 -17.39 -0.06 -8.44
C THR A 144 -18.79 0.18 -9.03
N ALA A 145 -19.20 1.44 -9.15
CA ALA A 145 -20.48 1.81 -9.75
C ALA A 145 -20.58 1.36 -11.22
N ALA A 146 -19.48 1.53 -11.99
CA ALA A 146 -19.43 1.07 -13.39
C ALA A 146 -19.55 -0.47 -13.47
N ALA A 147 -18.83 -1.20 -12.63
CA ALA A 147 -18.90 -2.66 -12.61
C ALA A 147 -20.29 -3.18 -12.22
N ILE A 148 -20.97 -2.54 -11.25
CA ILE A 148 -22.35 -2.87 -10.87
C ILE A 148 -23.31 -2.63 -12.05
N ALA A 149 -23.14 -1.52 -12.78
CA ALA A 149 -23.97 -1.21 -13.94
C ALA A 149 -23.81 -2.22 -15.08
N GLU A 150 -22.59 -2.72 -15.31
CA GLU A 150 -22.32 -3.78 -16.30
C GLU A 150 -22.99 -5.10 -15.90
N VAL A 151 -22.84 -5.53 -14.65
CA VAL A 151 -23.44 -6.79 -14.16
C VAL A 151 -24.98 -6.67 -14.10
N GLY A 152 -25.52 -5.54 -13.64
CA GLY A 152 -26.96 -5.32 -13.56
C GLY A 152 -27.66 -5.12 -14.91
N GLY A 153 -26.91 -4.83 -15.99
CA GLY A 153 -27.44 -4.70 -17.34
C GLY A 153 -27.70 -6.05 -18.06
N GLU A 154 -27.15 -7.15 -17.54
CA GLU A 154 -27.38 -8.49 -18.12
C GLU A 154 -28.62 -9.21 -17.57
N GLU A 155 -29.27 -8.71 -16.51
CA GLU A 155 -30.44 -9.37 -15.88
C GLU A 155 -31.83 -8.90 -16.36
N THR A 156 -31.95 -8.11 -17.46
CA THR A 156 -33.26 -7.66 -17.94
C THR A 156 -33.72 -8.25 -19.28
N THR A 157 -33.40 -9.51 -19.57
CA THR A 157 -33.95 -10.14 -20.78
C THR A 157 -34.41 -11.60 -20.63
N GLU A 158 -34.88 -12.05 -19.47
CA GLU A 158 -35.70 -13.28 -19.41
C GLU A 158 -36.42 -13.44 -18.06
N VAL A 159 -37.49 -12.71 -17.81
CA VAL A 159 -38.64 -13.24 -17.07
C VAL A 159 -39.87 -12.40 -17.39
N ALA A 160 -40.50 -12.71 -18.50
CA ALA A 160 -41.91 -12.40 -18.72
C ALA A 160 -42.56 -13.69 -19.24
N SER A 161 -43.16 -14.41 -18.36
CA SER A 161 -44.35 -15.23 -18.45
C SER A 161 -44.26 -16.47 -17.59
N GLU A 162 -44.90 -16.45 -16.47
CA GLU A 162 -45.91 -17.46 -16.12
C GLU A 162 -46.59 -17.04 -14.83
N GLU A 163 -47.83 -16.72 -14.97
CA GLU A 163 -48.78 -16.45 -13.88
C GLU A 163 -49.15 -17.72 -13.12
N GLU A 164 -49.46 -17.46 -11.83
CA GLU A 164 -50.44 -18.17 -10.99
C GLU A 164 -50.14 -19.60 -10.56
N THR A 165 -49.90 -19.76 -9.24
CA THR A 165 -50.91 -20.34 -8.36
C THR A 165 -50.55 -20.17 -6.88
N THR A 166 -51.47 -19.58 -6.16
CA THR A 166 -51.59 -19.54 -4.71
C THR A 166 -51.63 -20.95 -4.10
N GLU A 167 -50.97 -21.18 -3.00
CA GLU A 167 -51.61 -21.73 -1.77
C GLU A 167 -50.67 -21.66 -0.55
N ALA A 168 -51.27 -21.14 0.49
CA ALA A 168 -50.74 -21.03 1.82
C ALA A 168 -50.66 -22.38 2.51
N ILE A 169 -49.62 -22.62 3.31
CA ILE A 169 -49.73 -23.45 4.54
C ILE A 169 -48.84 -22.87 5.64
N THR A 170 -49.49 -22.63 6.72
CA THR A 170 -49.17 -22.14 8.05
C THR A 170 -48.25 -23.07 8.87
N GLU A 171 -47.43 -22.44 9.74
CA GLU A 171 -47.02 -22.81 11.10
C GLU A 171 -46.59 -24.25 11.46
N ALA A 172 -45.45 -24.30 12.13
CA ALA A 172 -45.18 -24.80 13.49
C ALA A 172 -43.68 -24.90 13.71
N SER A 173 -43.07 -24.08 14.59
CA SER A 173 -42.95 -24.25 16.05
C SER A 173 -41.95 -25.32 16.50
N SER A 174 -41.03 -24.83 17.31
CA SER A 174 -40.38 -25.35 18.52
C SER A 174 -39.18 -26.28 18.39
N GLU A 175 -38.21 -25.81 19.05
CA GLU A 175 -37.51 -26.19 20.30
C GLU A 175 -36.23 -27.00 20.15
N GLU A 176 -35.20 -26.36 20.67
CA GLU A 176 -34.17 -26.76 21.62
C GLU A 176 -33.46 -28.12 21.44
N GLU A 177 -32.16 -28.11 21.47
CA GLU A 177 -31.39 -28.62 22.60
C GLU A 177 -29.88 -28.37 22.45
N THR A 178 -29.35 -27.84 23.53
CA THR A 178 -27.94 -27.69 23.90
C THR A 178 -27.30 -29.04 24.23
N THR A 179 -26.03 -29.23 23.88
CA THR A 179 -25.10 -29.99 24.73
C THR A 179 -23.67 -29.51 24.62
N GLU A 180 -23.19 -29.13 25.78
CA GLU A 180 -21.79 -28.97 26.19
C GLU A 180 -21.07 -30.32 26.28
N ALA A 181 -19.74 -30.30 26.13
CA ALA A 181 -18.72 -30.97 26.93
C ALA A 181 -17.39 -30.89 26.17
N ALA A 182 -16.42 -30.18 26.60
CA ALA A 182 -15.49 -30.27 27.74
C ALA A 182 -14.39 -31.34 27.61
N SER A 183 -13.16 -30.86 27.81
CA SER A 183 -11.93 -31.50 28.30
C SER A 183 -11.23 -32.51 27.37
N GLU A 184 -9.94 -32.60 27.29
CA GLU A 184 -8.91 -32.61 28.33
C GLU A 184 -7.54 -32.22 27.79
N GLU A 185 -6.77 -31.69 28.67
CA GLU A 185 -5.32 -31.46 28.59
C GLU A 185 -4.55 -32.80 28.55
N GLU A 186 -3.40 -32.80 27.91
CA GLU A 186 -2.28 -33.58 28.48
C GLU A 186 -0.92 -32.94 28.13
N THR A 187 -0.31 -32.51 29.18
CA THR A 187 1.09 -32.13 29.33
C THR A 187 1.98 -33.37 29.38
N THR A 188 3.14 -33.32 28.73
CA THR A 188 4.32 -34.02 29.29
C THR A 188 5.59 -33.28 29.00
N GLU A 189 6.25 -33.06 30.07
CA GLU A 189 7.53 -32.45 30.37
C GLU A 189 8.74 -33.32 29.97
N ALA A 190 9.86 -32.62 29.83
CA ALA A 190 11.25 -32.96 30.26
C ALA A 190 12.02 -34.06 29.48
N ALA A 191 13.23 -33.86 29.11
CA ALA A 191 14.43 -33.65 29.94
C ALA A 191 15.69 -33.34 29.10
N THR A 192 16.38 -32.37 29.57
CA THR A 192 17.81 -32.22 29.80
C THR A 192 18.75 -33.34 29.32
N GLU A 193 19.80 -33.01 28.57
CA GLU A 193 21.16 -33.29 29.05
C GLU A 193 22.27 -32.52 28.32
N LYS A 194 23.11 -31.95 29.12
CA LYS A 194 24.40 -31.36 28.81
C LYS A 194 25.36 -32.41 28.24
N LYS A 195 26.22 -32.06 27.30
CA LYS A 195 27.62 -32.45 27.40
C LYS A 195 28.54 -31.46 26.68
N THR A 196 29.41 -30.94 27.48
CA THR A 196 30.64 -30.17 27.32
C THR A 196 31.73 -30.90 26.54
N LEU A 197 32.69 -30.11 26.01
CA LEU A 197 34.09 -30.35 25.73
C LEU A 197 34.47 -30.95 24.35
N ASN A 198 35.04 -30.20 23.47
CA ASN A 198 36.45 -29.89 23.32
C ASN A 198 36.65 -28.71 22.38
#